data_99706596076ff0ef824c788070a0c1c5
#
_entry.id   99706596076ff0ef824c788070a0c1c5
#
_cell.length_a   1.000
_cell.length_b   1.000
_cell.length_c   1.000
_cell.angle_alpha   90.00
_cell.angle_beta   90.00
_cell.angle_gamma   90.00
#
_symmetry.space_group_name_H-M   'P 1'
#
loop_
_entity.id
_entity.type
_entity.pdbx_description
1 polymer ?
#
loop_
_entity_poly.entity_id
_entity_poly.type
_entity_poly.pdbx_seq_one_letter_code
_entity_poly.pdbx_strand_id
1 'polypeptide(L)'
;MLGRRYSDGLHQALEAKENVKVERENKTLATITFQNYFRMFKKLAGMTGTAKTEEAEFQSIYDLDVVEIPTNKPLARKDYNDVVYTTEAGKFKAVVEEIASVNKTGQPILVGTISVEKSELVSAMLSRRGIKHEVLNAKMHAKEAEIVAQAGKFGNVTIATNMAGXXXXXXXXXXLGGNPEFLARRELRQNGIDEALIEEATGHAETEDADVLAARQAYNEAYAKHKKVTDAEHDRVVAVGGLHIIGTERHESRRIDNQLRGRAGRQGDPGSTRFYVSLQDELMLRFGGERIKDIMSRLSPDDDIPIEMGILTKQIEGAQKRVETHNFDIRKNVLQYDDVMNKQREIIYGQRRRVLMGEDIHDSIEEMMHETVEARLALCAPPASKPDAWDLQGLYTELQQITGEDYTGQLHGILSREELAEKAQELVQQTYDKRERDIAAAGANMREVERVMLLRAVDSHWMDHIDAMDQLRQGIGLQAIAQKDPVVAYRNAGFDMFDEMVVGIRERTVRTLFHVSVRTAPQKREQLAKPVETSGDTKPXXXXXXXXXSVRTKSPAGTTPAPVAAGKSTKTAADAANSAGSRLKIKGNPKNKEGC
;
A
#
# COMPACT_ATOMS: atom_id res chain seq x y z
N MET A 1 9.02 -7.11 -13.16
CA MET A 1 8.83 -6.46 -11.85
C MET A 1 8.47 -7.53 -10.82
N LEU A 2 9.39 -7.82 -9.93
CA LEU A 2 9.15 -8.80 -8.87
C LEU A 2 8.02 -8.32 -7.95
N GLY A 3 7.12 -9.22 -7.61
CA GLY A 3 6.02 -8.96 -6.68
C GLY A 3 4.80 -8.25 -7.25
N ARG A 4 4.81 -7.83 -8.51
CA ARG A 4 3.65 -7.20 -9.15
C ARG A 4 2.97 -8.17 -10.11
N ARG A 5 1.65 -8.32 -9.98
CA ARG A 5 0.84 -9.20 -10.82
C ARG A 5 -0.47 -8.50 -11.17
N TYR A 6 -1.00 -8.82 -12.32
CA TYR A 6 -2.35 -8.40 -12.71
C TYR A 6 -3.37 -9.25 -11.95
N SER A 7 -4.52 -8.68 -11.65
CA SER A 7 -5.63 -9.35 -10.97
C SER A 7 -6.61 -10.02 -11.96
N ASP A 8 -7.56 -10.71 -11.41
CA ASP A 8 -8.75 -11.24 -12.11
C ASP A 8 -8.40 -12.18 -13.28
N GLY A 9 -7.35 -12.97 -13.11
CA GLY A 9 -6.93 -13.96 -14.09
C GLY A 9 -6.13 -13.43 -15.28
N LEU A 10 -6.01 -12.11 -15.41
CA LEU A 10 -5.28 -11.51 -16.54
C LEU A 10 -3.80 -11.92 -16.55
N HIS A 11 -3.18 -12.01 -15.37
CA HIS A 11 -1.78 -12.42 -15.28
C HIS A 11 -1.59 -13.85 -15.79
N GLN A 12 -2.47 -14.77 -15.37
CA GLN A 12 -2.46 -16.17 -15.81
C GLN A 12 -2.73 -16.29 -17.32
N ALA A 13 -3.63 -15.47 -17.85
CA ALA A 13 -3.91 -15.43 -19.29
C ALA A 13 -2.67 -14.99 -20.09
N LEU A 14 -1.94 -13.98 -19.58
CA LEU A 14 -0.69 -13.52 -20.19
C LEU A 14 0.41 -14.58 -20.10
N GLU A 15 0.53 -15.24 -18.94
CA GLU A 15 1.49 -16.35 -18.75
C GLU A 15 1.21 -17.47 -19.76
N ALA A 16 -0.06 -17.84 -19.94
CA ALA A 16 -0.48 -18.87 -20.90
C ALA A 16 -0.19 -18.44 -22.34
N LYS A 17 -0.48 -17.16 -22.67
CA LYS A 17 -0.22 -16.59 -24.01
C LYS A 17 1.27 -16.63 -24.35
N GLU A 18 2.12 -16.31 -23.37
CA GLU A 18 3.58 -16.24 -23.56
C GLU A 18 4.26 -17.60 -23.36
N ASN A 19 3.49 -18.67 -23.14
CA ASN A 19 3.97 -20.05 -22.96
C ASN A 19 4.96 -20.20 -21.79
N VAL A 20 4.76 -19.42 -20.72
CA VAL A 20 5.48 -19.59 -19.47
C VAL A 20 4.60 -20.35 -18.47
N LYS A 21 5.21 -20.89 -17.41
CA LYS A 21 4.47 -21.62 -16.39
C LYS A 21 3.41 -20.75 -15.75
N VAL A 22 2.14 -21.18 -15.78
CA VAL A 22 1.03 -20.46 -15.15
C VAL A 22 1.09 -20.67 -13.64
N GLU A 23 1.22 -19.56 -12.90
CA GLU A 23 1.30 -19.57 -11.44
C GLU A 23 -0.11 -19.41 -10.82
N ARG A 24 -0.24 -19.87 -9.58
CA ARG A 24 -1.50 -19.75 -8.84
C ARG A 24 -1.86 -18.28 -8.59
N GLU A 25 -3.15 -18.01 -8.58
CA GLU A 25 -3.68 -16.68 -8.26
C GLU A 25 -3.40 -16.33 -6.79
N ASN A 26 -2.99 -15.12 -6.55
CA ASN A 26 -2.79 -14.60 -5.20
C ASN A 26 -4.12 -14.04 -4.67
N LYS A 27 -4.49 -14.43 -3.46
CA LYS A 27 -5.66 -13.86 -2.78
C LYS A 27 -5.21 -12.72 -1.86
N THR A 28 -5.89 -11.58 -1.96
CA THR A 28 -5.64 -10.44 -1.08
C THR A 28 -6.07 -10.79 0.35
N LEU A 29 -5.14 -10.75 1.29
CA LEU A 29 -5.43 -11.04 2.70
C LEU A 29 -5.93 -9.80 3.44
N ALA A 30 -5.41 -8.63 3.09
CA ALA A 30 -5.75 -7.36 3.74
C ALA A 30 -5.33 -6.21 2.85
N THR A 31 -6.02 -5.08 2.99
CA THR A 31 -5.70 -3.82 2.28
C THR A 31 -5.81 -2.65 3.25
N ILE A 32 -5.06 -1.61 2.98
CA ILE A 32 -5.18 -0.32 3.66
C ILE A 32 -4.64 0.76 2.71
N THR A 33 -5.28 1.93 2.69
CA THR A 33 -4.75 3.08 1.94
C THR A 33 -3.54 3.66 2.66
N PHE A 34 -2.65 4.34 1.92
CA PHE A 34 -1.52 5.05 2.53
C PHE A 34 -2.02 6.07 3.56
N GLN A 35 -3.10 6.78 3.26
CA GLN A 35 -3.66 7.78 4.16
C GLN A 35 -4.03 7.16 5.52
N ASN A 36 -4.82 6.09 5.51
CA ASN A 36 -5.23 5.43 6.75
C ASN A 36 -4.08 4.74 7.46
N TYR A 37 -3.11 4.20 6.71
CA TYR A 37 -1.91 3.59 7.29
C TYR A 37 -1.13 4.63 8.12
N PHE A 38 -0.85 5.80 7.54
CA PHE A 38 -0.06 6.83 8.25
C PHE A 38 -0.87 7.48 9.39
N ARG A 39 -2.20 7.54 9.27
CA ARG A 39 -3.07 8.04 10.36
C ARG A 39 -3.07 7.14 11.60
N MET A 40 -2.58 5.90 11.49
CA MET A 40 -2.43 4.99 12.64
C MET A 40 -1.34 5.44 13.63
N PHE A 41 -0.38 6.26 13.19
CA PHE A 41 0.73 6.69 14.03
C PHE A 41 0.35 7.89 14.89
N LYS A 42 0.59 7.81 16.20
CA LYS A 42 0.30 8.90 17.15
C LYS A 42 1.21 10.10 16.94
N LYS A 43 2.48 9.86 16.60
CA LYS A 43 3.45 10.87 16.19
C LYS A 43 3.77 10.69 14.72
N LEU A 44 3.42 11.67 13.91
CA LEU A 44 3.65 11.66 12.47
C LEU A 44 4.32 12.97 12.08
N ALA A 45 5.47 12.87 11.42
CA ALA A 45 6.19 14.04 10.90
C ALA A 45 6.93 13.63 9.63
N GLY A 46 7.27 14.62 8.81
CA GLY A 46 8.01 14.37 7.58
C GLY A 46 8.82 15.60 7.19
N MET A 47 9.77 15.41 6.30
CA MET A 47 10.57 16.49 5.75
C MET A 47 10.67 16.38 4.24
N THR A 48 10.49 17.52 3.56
CA THR A 48 10.68 17.61 2.12
C THR A 48 10.91 19.06 1.73
N GLY A 49 11.58 19.30 0.63
CA GLY A 49 11.76 20.65 0.10
C GLY A 49 10.54 21.22 -0.63
N THR A 50 9.44 20.46 -0.73
CA THR A 50 8.32 20.83 -1.60
C THR A 50 6.93 20.66 -0.98
N ALA A 51 6.81 20.62 0.35
CA ALA A 51 5.54 20.37 1.04
C ALA A 51 4.55 21.54 0.96
N LYS A 52 5.04 22.77 0.86
CA LYS A 52 4.20 23.97 1.02
C LYS A 52 3.02 24.04 0.03
N THR A 53 3.19 23.58 -1.20
CA THR A 53 2.11 23.56 -2.19
C THR A 53 0.96 22.63 -1.82
N GLU A 54 1.21 21.65 -0.94
CA GLU A 54 0.26 20.60 -0.54
C GLU A 54 -0.23 20.79 0.92
N GLU A 55 0.03 21.94 1.53
CA GLU A 55 -0.29 22.22 2.95
C GLU A 55 -1.77 21.95 3.28
N ALA A 56 -2.68 22.37 2.40
CA ALA A 56 -4.12 22.16 2.60
C ALA A 56 -4.49 20.68 2.69
N GLU A 57 -3.84 19.83 1.89
CA GLU A 57 -4.07 18.38 1.91
C GLU A 57 -3.49 17.76 3.17
N PHE A 58 -2.26 18.15 3.58
CA PHE A 58 -1.65 17.67 4.83
C PHE A 58 -2.52 18.00 6.04
N GLN A 59 -3.05 19.22 6.09
CA GLN A 59 -3.92 19.64 7.18
C GLN A 59 -5.26 18.89 7.18
N SER A 60 -5.89 18.76 6.01
CA SER A 60 -7.21 18.12 5.87
C SER A 60 -7.20 16.62 6.19
N ILE A 61 -6.13 15.91 5.81
CA ILE A 61 -6.08 14.44 5.92
C ILE A 61 -5.37 14.01 7.21
N TYR A 62 -4.26 14.65 7.57
CA TYR A 62 -3.36 14.20 8.64
C TYR A 62 -3.32 15.14 9.85
N ASP A 63 -3.99 16.28 9.78
CA ASP A 63 -3.95 17.33 10.80
C ASP A 63 -2.50 17.80 11.06
N LEU A 64 -1.73 17.95 9.96
CA LEU A 64 -0.34 18.37 10.00
C LEU A 64 -0.17 19.78 9.44
N ASP A 65 0.55 20.65 10.16
CA ASP A 65 0.98 21.95 9.68
C ASP A 65 2.27 21.82 8.89
N VAL A 66 2.45 22.70 7.89
CA VAL A 66 3.69 22.77 7.11
C VAL A 66 4.50 23.99 7.58
N VAL A 67 5.66 23.73 8.17
CA VAL A 67 6.56 24.77 8.67
C VAL A 67 7.75 24.91 7.70
N GLU A 68 7.94 26.11 7.17
CA GLU A 68 9.07 26.41 6.28
C GLU A 68 10.31 26.77 7.11
N ILE A 69 11.34 25.93 7.01
CA ILE A 69 12.64 26.17 7.65
C ILE A 69 13.50 26.96 6.67
N PRO A 70 14.05 28.11 7.05
CA PRO A 70 14.91 28.87 6.14
C PRO A 70 16.13 28.05 5.69
N THR A 71 16.56 28.29 4.45
CA THR A 71 17.72 27.58 3.89
C THR A 71 19.00 27.95 4.63
N ASN A 72 19.92 26.99 4.76
CA ASN A 72 21.22 27.19 5.40
C ASN A 72 22.04 28.30 4.71
N LYS A 73 22.03 28.33 3.37
CA LYS A 73 22.68 29.37 2.56
C LYS A 73 21.64 30.00 1.62
N PRO A 74 21.78 31.30 1.29
CA PRO A 74 20.87 31.94 0.36
C PRO A 74 20.82 31.23 -0.98
N LEU A 75 19.63 31.20 -1.58
CA LEU A 75 19.43 30.56 -2.89
C LEU A 75 20.03 31.43 -3.99
N ALA A 76 21.05 30.90 -4.68
CA ALA A 76 21.73 31.57 -5.79
C ALA A 76 21.19 31.14 -7.16
N ARG A 77 20.29 30.14 -7.19
CA ARG A 77 19.69 29.62 -8.44
C ARG A 77 18.80 30.68 -9.09
N LYS A 78 18.87 30.75 -10.42
CA LYS A 78 18.00 31.62 -11.22
C LYS A 78 16.91 30.80 -11.92
N ASP A 79 15.67 31.05 -11.59
CA ASP A 79 14.52 30.37 -12.22
C ASP A 79 13.96 31.31 -13.31
N TYR A 80 14.22 30.98 -14.57
CA TYR A 80 13.76 31.77 -15.72
C TYR A 80 12.29 31.48 -16.01
N ASN A 81 11.62 32.44 -16.66
CA ASN A 81 10.23 32.29 -17.12
C ASN A 81 10.11 31.13 -18.10
N ASP A 82 8.93 30.54 -18.14
CA ASP A 82 8.60 29.50 -19.12
C ASP A 82 8.64 30.07 -20.54
N VAL A 83 9.08 29.23 -21.48
CA VAL A 83 9.06 29.55 -22.92
C VAL A 83 7.95 28.70 -23.54
N VAL A 84 6.99 29.37 -24.19
CA VAL A 84 5.79 28.72 -24.71
C VAL A 84 5.84 28.67 -26.24
N TYR A 85 5.58 27.49 -26.80
CA TYR A 85 5.51 27.23 -28.24
C TYR A 85 4.10 26.78 -28.63
N THR A 86 3.72 27.02 -29.88
CA THR A 86 2.44 26.57 -30.40
C THR A 86 2.41 25.05 -30.55
N THR A 87 3.52 24.46 -31.06
CA THR A 87 3.62 23.03 -31.35
C THR A 87 4.67 22.34 -30.50
N GLU A 88 4.47 21.04 -30.28
CA GLU A 88 5.42 20.18 -29.57
C GLU A 88 6.75 20.06 -30.36
N ALA A 89 6.67 19.98 -31.71
CA ALA A 89 7.84 19.88 -32.55
C ALA A 89 8.73 21.13 -32.43
N GLY A 90 8.13 22.32 -32.46
CA GLY A 90 8.85 23.58 -32.26
C GLY A 90 9.51 23.66 -30.89
N LYS A 91 8.80 23.22 -29.87
CA LYS A 91 9.31 23.15 -28.49
C LYS A 91 10.57 22.26 -28.40
N PHE A 92 10.51 21.03 -28.89
CA PHE A 92 11.64 20.09 -28.78
C PHE A 92 12.84 20.57 -29.62
N LYS A 93 12.61 21.19 -30.77
CA LYS A 93 13.67 21.83 -31.56
C LYS A 93 14.38 22.90 -30.71
N ALA A 94 13.61 23.75 -30.03
CA ALA A 94 14.16 24.80 -29.15
C ALA A 94 14.92 24.22 -27.97
N VAL A 95 14.42 23.14 -27.36
CA VAL A 95 15.08 22.44 -26.24
C VAL A 95 16.47 21.95 -26.69
N VAL A 96 16.56 21.34 -27.85
CA VAL A 96 17.83 20.81 -28.40
C VAL A 96 18.79 21.97 -28.68
N GLU A 97 18.32 23.10 -29.22
CA GLU A 97 19.14 24.29 -29.45
C GLU A 97 19.69 24.88 -28.15
N GLU A 98 18.85 24.96 -27.10
CA GLU A 98 19.28 25.41 -25.77
C GLU A 98 20.36 24.48 -25.21
N ILE A 99 20.15 23.15 -25.30
CA ILE A 99 21.15 22.17 -24.84
C ILE A 99 22.47 22.37 -25.59
N ALA A 100 22.43 22.51 -26.91
CA ALA A 100 23.62 22.72 -27.73
C ALA A 100 24.38 24.00 -27.33
N SER A 101 23.64 25.08 -27.11
CA SER A 101 24.21 26.38 -26.74
C SER A 101 24.87 26.33 -25.34
N VAL A 102 24.16 25.78 -24.36
CA VAL A 102 24.66 25.70 -22.97
C VAL A 102 25.83 24.69 -22.87
N ASN A 103 25.76 23.57 -23.57
CA ASN A 103 26.81 22.55 -23.56
C ASN A 103 28.15 23.11 -24.01
N LYS A 104 28.17 24.05 -24.97
CA LYS A 104 29.39 24.73 -25.45
C LYS A 104 30.11 25.48 -24.34
N THR A 105 29.39 25.94 -23.30
CA THR A 105 30.02 26.65 -22.16
C THR A 105 30.65 25.68 -21.17
N GLY A 106 30.36 24.41 -21.27
CA GLY A 106 30.75 23.39 -20.28
C GLY A 106 29.82 23.27 -19.10
N GLN A 107 28.74 24.05 -19.05
CA GLN A 107 27.75 23.95 -17.97
C GLN A 107 27.01 22.61 -18.03
N PRO A 108 26.97 21.83 -16.93
CA PRO A 108 26.22 20.57 -16.94
C PRO A 108 24.72 20.81 -17.06
N ILE A 109 24.03 19.94 -17.77
CA ILE A 109 22.60 20.09 -18.07
C ILE A 109 21.85 18.84 -17.62
N LEU A 110 20.75 19.05 -16.88
CA LEU A 110 19.79 18.00 -16.56
C LEU A 110 18.47 18.31 -17.28
N VAL A 111 18.07 17.40 -18.16
CA VAL A 111 16.83 17.54 -18.94
C VAL A 111 15.77 16.64 -18.32
N GLY A 112 14.72 17.23 -17.79
CA GLY A 112 13.57 16.51 -17.20
C GLY A 112 12.49 16.27 -18.24
N THR A 113 12.07 15.01 -18.42
CA THR A 113 10.98 14.62 -19.31
C THR A 113 9.89 13.90 -18.52
N ILE A 114 8.66 13.90 -19.04
CA ILE A 114 7.51 13.29 -18.36
C ILE A 114 7.33 11.80 -18.72
N SER A 115 7.93 11.33 -19.81
CA SER A 115 7.78 9.93 -20.23
C SER A 115 9.06 9.39 -20.87
N VAL A 116 9.12 8.06 -20.98
CA VAL A 116 10.23 7.36 -21.63
C VAL A 116 10.31 7.74 -23.10
N GLU A 117 9.16 7.81 -23.78
CA GLU A 117 9.08 8.17 -25.21
C GLU A 117 9.67 9.56 -25.46
N LYS A 118 9.32 10.54 -24.60
CA LYS A 118 9.87 11.91 -24.71
C LYS A 118 11.38 11.93 -24.46
N SER A 119 11.87 11.11 -23.51
CA SER A 119 13.31 11.03 -23.25
C SER A 119 14.06 10.43 -24.44
N GLU A 120 13.49 9.39 -25.08
CA GLU A 120 14.05 8.77 -26.28
C GLU A 120 14.05 9.73 -27.47
N LEU A 121 12.98 10.52 -27.62
CA LEU A 121 12.88 11.55 -28.67
C LEU A 121 14.02 12.58 -28.54
N VAL A 122 14.18 13.15 -27.34
CA VAL A 122 15.24 14.14 -27.08
C VAL A 122 16.61 13.51 -27.28
N SER A 123 16.82 12.28 -26.83
CA SER A 123 18.08 11.54 -27.01
C SER A 123 18.42 11.36 -28.49
N ALA A 124 17.45 10.96 -29.31
CA ALA A 124 17.64 10.81 -30.75
C ALA A 124 18.03 12.13 -31.43
N MET A 125 17.36 13.22 -31.02
CA MET A 125 17.65 14.55 -31.58
C MET A 125 19.06 15.03 -31.20
N LEU A 126 19.50 14.79 -29.96
CA LEU A 126 20.84 15.14 -29.47
C LEU A 126 21.91 14.30 -30.17
N SER A 127 21.64 13.02 -30.42
CA SER A 127 22.55 12.14 -31.16
C SER A 127 22.77 12.64 -32.58
N ARG A 128 21.72 13.09 -33.27
CA ARG A 128 21.81 13.68 -34.62
C ARG A 128 22.66 14.96 -34.64
N ARG A 129 22.69 15.71 -33.52
CA ARG A 129 23.50 16.92 -33.35
C ARG A 129 24.92 16.60 -32.86
N GLY A 130 25.24 15.33 -32.61
CA GLY A 130 26.56 14.92 -32.12
C GLY A 130 26.83 15.30 -30.65
N ILE A 131 25.81 15.56 -29.87
CA ILE A 131 25.96 15.93 -28.46
C ILE A 131 25.97 14.67 -27.61
N LYS A 132 27.09 14.43 -26.93
CA LYS A 132 27.24 13.30 -26.01
C LYS A 132 26.31 13.51 -24.79
N HIS A 133 25.55 12.48 -24.43
CA HIS A 133 24.58 12.55 -23.32
C HIS A 133 24.34 11.16 -22.74
N GLU A 134 23.79 11.14 -21.51
CA GLU A 134 23.34 9.92 -20.84
C GLU A 134 21.83 9.98 -20.64
N VAL A 135 21.18 8.82 -20.73
CA VAL A 135 19.72 8.72 -20.55
C VAL A 135 19.43 7.89 -19.29
N LEU A 136 18.67 8.49 -18.38
CA LEU A 136 18.25 7.87 -17.12
C LEU A 136 16.75 7.62 -17.21
N ASN A 137 16.35 6.37 -17.43
CA ASN A 137 14.94 5.98 -17.49
C ASN A 137 14.74 4.59 -16.89
N ALA A 138 13.48 4.15 -16.79
CA ALA A 138 13.09 2.90 -16.13
C ALA A 138 13.70 1.62 -16.77
N LYS A 139 14.30 1.73 -17.94
CA LYS A 139 14.92 0.59 -18.64
C LYS A 139 16.37 0.32 -18.22
N MET A 140 17.02 1.26 -17.50
CA MET A 140 18.48 1.26 -17.31
C MET A 140 18.88 1.23 -15.82
N HIS A 141 18.23 0.41 -15.01
CA HIS A 141 18.44 0.35 -13.55
C HIS A 141 19.90 0.10 -13.13
N ALA A 142 20.63 -0.75 -13.85
CA ALA A 142 21.98 -1.15 -13.44
C ALA A 142 22.99 0.00 -13.48
N LYS A 143 22.79 0.97 -14.39
CA LYS A 143 23.69 2.11 -14.56
C LYS A 143 23.17 3.40 -13.90
N GLU A 144 21.99 3.35 -13.32
CA GLU A 144 21.30 4.53 -12.79
C GLU A 144 22.15 5.31 -11.80
N ALA A 145 22.71 4.61 -10.81
CA ALA A 145 23.53 5.24 -9.76
C ALA A 145 24.78 5.91 -10.33
N GLU A 146 25.42 5.29 -11.32
CA GLU A 146 26.62 5.84 -11.97
C GLU A 146 26.29 7.13 -12.75
N ILE A 147 25.19 7.11 -13.52
CA ILE A 147 24.75 8.28 -14.31
C ILE A 147 24.44 9.45 -13.38
N VAL A 148 23.69 9.20 -12.28
CA VAL A 148 23.33 10.23 -11.30
C VAL A 148 24.58 10.81 -10.63
N ALA A 149 25.52 9.97 -10.24
CA ALA A 149 26.75 10.39 -9.57
C ALA A 149 27.61 11.33 -10.45
N GLN A 150 27.53 11.18 -11.77
CA GLN A 150 28.33 11.95 -12.72
C GLN A 150 27.55 13.08 -13.40
N ALA A 151 26.26 13.25 -13.10
CA ALA A 151 25.39 14.22 -13.79
C ALA A 151 25.86 15.67 -13.62
N GLY A 152 26.49 15.99 -12.49
CA GLY A 152 26.98 17.33 -12.18
C GLY A 152 28.40 17.66 -12.72
N LYS A 153 29.01 16.78 -13.49
CA LYS A 153 30.35 17.01 -14.06
C LYS A 153 30.32 18.03 -15.20
N PHE A 154 31.42 18.71 -15.36
CA PHE A 154 31.64 19.71 -16.43
C PHE A 154 31.29 19.11 -17.81
N GLY A 155 30.41 19.78 -18.54
CA GLY A 155 30.02 19.42 -19.89
C GLY A 155 29.06 18.24 -20.02
N ASN A 156 28.62 17.62 -18.93
CA ASN A 156 27.69 16.48 -18.98
C ASN A 156 26.26 16.91 -19.31
N VAL A 157 25.60 16.11 -20.14
CA VAL A 157 24.18 16.25 -20.46
C VAL A 157 23.49 14.97 -20.02
N THR A 158 22.52 15.08 -19.15
CA THR A 158 21.73 13.94 -18.62
C THR A 158 20.26 14.17 -18.90
N ILE A 159 19.61 13.19 -19.52
CA ILE A 159 18.15 13.19 -19.73
C ILE A 159 17.55 12.24 -18.69
N ALA A 160 16.59 12.70 -17.93
CA ALA A 160 15.95 11.89 -16.88
C ALA A 160 14.44 12.00 -16.96
N THR A 161 13.75 10.84 -16.89
CA THR A 161 12.30 10.84 -16.68
C THR A 161 12.00 11.05 -15.19
N ASN A 162 10.83 11.55 -14.86
CA ASN A 162 10.40 11.76 -13.48
C ASN A 162 10.50 10.48 -12.63
N MET A 163 10.07 9.37 -13.19
CA MET A 163 10.09 8.08 -12.49
C MET A 163 11.51 7.65 -12.11
N ALA A 164 12.49 7.94 -12.98
CA ALA A 164 13.89 7.64 -12.70
C ALA A 164 14.50 8.66 -11.72
N GLY A 165 14.12 9.91 -11.83
CA GLY A 165 14.62 11.01 -11.00
C GLY A 165 14.29 10.93 -9.50
N UNK A 166 13.26 10.41 -9.26
CA UNK A 166 12.77 10.38 -7.92
C UNK A 166 13.51 9.50 -6.96
N UNK A 167 14.03 8.46 -7.39
CA UNK A 167 14.76 7.53 -6.59
C UNK A 167 16.24 7.83 -6.57
N UNK A 168 16.71 8.24 -7.41
CA UNK A 168 18.07 8.56 -7.56
C UNK A 168 18.43 9.90 -6.96
N UNK A 169 17.62 10.64 -6.94
CA UNK A 169 17.86 11.94 -6.50
C UNK A 169 17.99 12.10 -5.00
N UNK A 170 17.53 11.33 -4.43
CA UNK A 170 17.66 11.44 -3.04
C UNK A 170 19.00 11.02 -2.52
N UNK A 171 19.47 10.18 -3.16
CA UNK A 171 20.75 9.67 -2.81
C UNK A 171 21.89 10.34 -3.50
N UNK A 172 21.63 10.68 -4.52
CA UNK A 172 22.73 11.20 -5.24
C UNK A 172 22.52 12.68 -5.44
N UNK A 173 22.88 13.30 -4.71
CA UNK A 173 22.80 14.71 -4.91
C UNK A 173 23.65 15.08 -6.09
N UNK A 174 23.20 15.65 -6.87
CA UNK A 174 23.95 16.14 -7.90
C UNK A 174 25.04 16.98 -7.34
N UNK A 175 25.86 16.50 -6.90
CA UNK A 175 27.03 17.06 -6.55
C UNK A 175 27.67 17.53 -7.75
N LEU A 176 27.95 18.86 -7.76
CA LEU A 176 28.69 19.54 -8.84
C LEU A 176 30.13 19.04 -8.84
N GLY A 177 30.61 18.59 -9.97
CA GLY A 177 31.95 18.02 -10.13
C GLY A 177 32.01 16.51 -9.98
N GLY A 178 30.91 15.88 -9.57
CA GLY A 178 30.83 14.43 -9.35
C GLY A 178 30.77 14.04 -7.89
N ASN A 179 30.55 12.76 -7.64
CA ASN A 179 30.38 12.22 -6.27
C ASN A 179 31.59 11.37 -5.87
N PRO A 180 32.45 11.88 -4.96
CA PRO A 180 33.67 11.14 -4.57
C PRO A 180 33.39 9.86 -3.79
N GLU A 181 32.29 9.83 -3.00
CA GLU A 181 31.89 8.61 -2.27
C GLU A 181 31.57 7.47 -3.23
N PHE A 182 30.80 7.74 -4.26
CA PHE A 182 30.46 6.75 -5.28
C PHE A 182 31.70 6.24 -5.99
N LEU A 183 32.61 7.16 -6.34
CA LEU A 183 33.87 6.79 -7.03
C LEU A 183 34.77 5.93 -6.14
N ALA A 184 34.84 6.25 -4.83
CA ALA A 184 35.61 5.46 -3.86
C ALA A 184 35.02 4.05 -3.70
N ARG A 185 33.71 3.93 -3.53
CA ARG A 185 33.04 2.63 -3.43
C ARG A 185 33.27 1.79 -4.70
N ARG A 186 33.18 2.42 -5.88
CA ARG A 186 33.44 1.75 -7.17
C ARG A 186 34.88 1.25 -7.24
N GLU A 187 35.85 2.04 -6.80
CA GLU A 187 37.25 1.63 -6.76
C GLU A 187 37.47 0.40 -5.85
N LEU A 188 36.84 0.39 -4.68
CA LEU A 188 36.90 -0.76 -3.77
C LEU A 188 36.31 -2.03 -4.41
N ARG A 189 35.18 -1.92 -5.11
CA ARG A 189 34.58 -3.05 -5.83
C ARG A 189 35.53 -3.58 -6.93
N GLN A 190 36.16 -2.67 -7.67
CA GLN A 190 37.11 -3.02 -8.73
C GLN A 190 38.35 -3.73 -8.16
N ASN A 191 38.72 -3.41 -6.93
CA ASN A 191 39.83 -4.05 -6.22
C ASN A 191 39.42 -5.38 -5.55
N GLY A 192 38.19 -5.84 -5.75
CA GLY A 192 37.70 -7.14 -5.28
C GLY A 192 37.21 -7.17 -3.85
N ILE A 193 36.95 -6.02 -3.23
CA ILE A 193 36.42 -5.94 -1.86
C ILE A 193 34.90 -6.23 -1.91
N ASP A 194 34.45 -7.13 -1.03
CA ASP A 194 33.06 -7.56 -0.96
C ASP A 194 32.11 -6.42 -0.55
N GLU A 195 30.89 -6.41 -1.09
CA GLU A 195 29.90 -5.36 -0.85
C GLU A 195 29.56 -5.20 0.63
N ALA A 196 29.43 -6.30 1.37
CA ALA A 196 29.15 -6.26 2.81
C ALA A 196 30.28 -5.54 3.58
N LEU A 197 31.52 -5.81 3.17
CA LEU A 197 32.70 -5.17 3.78
C LEU A 197 32.79 -3.68 3.42
N ILE A 198 32.39 -3.30 2.19
CA ILE A 198 32.31 -1.89 1.79
C ILE A 198 31.27 -1.15 2.63
N GLU A 199 30.11 -1.78 2.88
CA GLU A 199 29.05 -1.19 3.72
C GLU A 199 29.57 -0.93 5.15
N GLU A 200 30.29 -1.91 5.73
CA GLU A 200 30.85 -1.75 7.07
C GLU A 200 32.00 -0.71 7.09
N ALA A 201 32.79 -0.65 6.02
CA ALA A 201 33.92 0.31 5.89
C ALA A 201 33.41 1.76 5.84
N THR A 202 32.25 2.00 5.22
CA THR A 202 31.65 3.33 5.13
C THR A 202 30.83 3.72 6.36
N GLY A 203 30.56 2.77 7.26
CA GLY A 203 29.85 3.01 8.52
C GLY A 203 30.76 3.65 9.57
N HIS A 204 30.14 4.12 10.66
CA HIS A 204 30.82 4.78 11.78
C HIS A 204 30.86 3.92 13.04
N ALA A 205 30.41 2.66 12.96
CA ALA A 205 30.41 1.74 14.11
C ALA A 205 31.84 1.43 14.55
N GLU A 206 32.08 1.38 15.84
CA GLU A 206 33.36 0.97 16.40
C GLU A 206 33.57 -0.53 16.11
N THR A 207 34.75 -0.89 15.68
CA THR A 207 35.09 -2.26 15.32
C THR A 207 36.57 -2.55 15.61
N GLU A 208 36.85 -3.81 15.97
CA GLU A 208 38.23 -4.31 16.10
C GLU A 208 38.57 -5.31 14.98
N ASP A 209 37.63 -5.52 14.05
CA ASP A 209 37.83 -6.44 12.91
C ASP A 209 38.90 -5.87 11.98
N ALA A 210 39.99 -6.61 11.81
CA ALA A 210 41.12 -6.20 10.97
C ALA A 210 40.74 -6.00 9.50
N ASP A 211 39.84 -6.80 8.97
CA ASP A 211 39.36 -6.70 7.57
C ASP A 211 38.55 -5.43 7.39
N VAL A 212 37.67 -5.08 8.34
CA VAL A 212 36.88 -3.85 8.31
C VAL A 212 37.80 -2.62 8.43
N LEU A 213 38.78 -2.65 9.31
CA LEU A 213 39.74 -1.56 9.48
C LEU A 213 40.59 -1.34 8.20
N ALA A 214 41.06 -2.43 7.57
CA ALA A 214 41.80 -2.36 6.30
C ALA A 214 40.93 -1.80 5.18
N ALA A 215 39.67 -2.26 5.06
CA ALA A 215 38.71 -1.74 4.08
C ALA A 215 38.39 -0.28 4.32
N ARG A 216 38.26 0.13 5.60
CA ARG A 216 38.02 1.53 5.99
C ARG A 216 39.19 2.42 5.59
N GLN A 217 40.41 1.97 5.80
CA GLN A 217 41.62 2.70 5.36
C GLN A 217 41.65 2.84 3.84
N ALA A 218 41.40 1.76 3.11
CA ALA A 218 41.35 1.75 1.64
C ALA A 218 40.28 2.72 1.13
N TYR A 219 39.09 2.72 1.77
CA TYR A 219 38.01 3.63 1.43
C TYR A 219 38.41 5.10 1.67
N ASN A 220 39.01 5.40 2.81
CA ASN A 220 39.41 6.78 3.15
C ASN A 220 40.47 7.31 2.17
N GLU A 221 41.42 6.47 1.78
CA GLU A 221 42.46 6.82 0.78
C GLU A 221 41.82 7.09 -0.60
N ALA A 222 40.93 6.19 -1.05
CA ALA A 222 40.23 6.35 -2.31
C ALA A 222 39.32 7.59 -2.31
N TYR A 223 38.60 7.81 -1.20
CA TYR A 223 37.72 8.98 -1.02
C TYR A 223 38.53 10.29 -1.10
N ALA A 224 39.66 10.39 -0.39
CA ALA A 224 40.50 11.58 -0.41
C ALA A 224 41.05 11.88 -1.81
N LYS A 225 41.49 10.84 -2.51
CA LYS A 225 41.99 10.94 -3.90
C LYS A 225 40.91 11.45 -4.85
N HIS A 226 39.71 10.84 -4.81
CA HIS A 226 38.60 11.24 -5.68
C HIS A 226 38.03 12.61 -5.31
N LYS A 227 37.98 12.94 -3.98
CA LYS A 227 37.50 14.24 -3.52
C LYS A 227 38.36 15.38 -4.05
N LYS A 228 39.68 15.21 -4.08
CA LYS A 228 40.59 16.23 -4.63
C LYS A 228 40.24 16.56 -6.07
N VAL A 229 39.97 15.55 -6.91
CA VAL A 229 39.60 15.73 -8.32
C VAL A 229 38.19 16.35 -8.43
N THR A 230 37.22 15.86 -7.68
CA THR A 230 35.84 16.37 -7.77
C THR A 230 35.71 17.78 -7.24
N ASP A 231 36.48 18.16 -6.21
CA ASP A 231 36.49 19.55 -5.69
C ASP A 231 37.04 20.54 -6.73
N ALA A 232 38.10 20.18 -7.43
CA ALA A 232 38.64 21.02 -8.51
C ALA A 232 37.65 21.18 -9.66
N GLU A 233 36.95 20.09 -10.01
CA GLU A 233 35.92 20.13 -11.05
C GLU A 233 34.68 20.92 -10.57
N HIS A 234 34.32 20.82 -9.30
CA HIS A 234 33.24 21.62 -8.68
C HIS A 234 33.47 23.10 -8.94
N ASP A 235 34.70 23.59 -8.68
CA ASP A 235 35.03 25.01 -8.88
C ASP A 235 34.88 25.43 -10.34
N ARG A 236 35.25 24.56 -11.29
CA ARG A 236 35.05 24.80 -12.72
C ARG A 236 33.57 24.90 -13.09
N VAL A 237 32.75 24.02 -12.54
CA VAL A 237 31.29 23.96 -12.81
C VAL A 237 30.62 25.21 -12.19
N VAL A 238 31.01 25.61 -10.97
CA VAL A 238 30.50 26.82 -10.33
C VAL A 238 30.82 28.05 -11.19
N ALA A 239 32.04 28.12 -11.77
CA ALA A 239 32.49 29.25 -12.61
C ALA A 239 31.64 29.41 -13.89
N VAL A 240 31.06 28.31 -14.42
CA VAL A 240 30.21 28.35 -15.62
C VAL A 240 28.71 28.44 -15.30
N GLY A 241 28.34 28.60 -14.01
CA GLY A 241 26.96 28.84 -13.58
C GLY A 241 26.25 27.69 -12.90
N GLY A 242 26.97 26.62 -12.56
CA GLY A 242 26.39 25.46 -11.88
C GLY A 242 25.51 24.59 -12.79
N LEU A 243 24.59 23.84 -12.19
CA LEU A 243 23.71 22.93 -12.95
C LEU A 243 22.58 23.71 -13.63
N HIS A 244 22.41 23.51 -14.95
CA HIS A 244 21.29 24.04 -15.71
C HIS A 244 20.22 22.96 -15.87
N ILE A 245 18.97 23.28 -15.50
CA ILE A 245 17.84 22.36 -15.59
C ILE A 245 16.87 22.82 -16.67
N ILE A 246 16.55 21.90 -17.57
CA ILE A 246 15.55 22.11 -18.63
C ILE A 246 14.40 21.15 -18.36
N GLY A 247 13.20 21.70 -18.09
CA GLY A 247 11.97 20.93 -18.04
C GLY A 247 11.32 20.96 -19.42
N THR A 248 11.11 19.79 -20.04
CA THR A 248 10.51 19.72 -21.37
C THR A 248 8.99 19.84 -21.36
N GLU A 249 8.38 19.77 -20.18
CA GLU A 249 6.94 20.01 -19.95
C GLU A 249 6.75 20.39 -18.48
N ARG A 250 5.65 21.10 -18.19
CA ARG A 250 5.19 21.27 -16.82
C ARG A 250 4.47 20.00 -16.39
N HIS A 251 4.65 19.60 -15.14
CA HIS A 251 3.98 18.44 -14.54
C HIS A 251 2.58 18.80 -14.06
N GLU A 252 1.80 17.79 -13.71
CA GLU A 252 0.45 17.96 -13.15
C GLU A 252 0.47 18.62 -11.77
N SER A 253 1.61 18.67 -11.11
CA SER A 253 1.76 19.27 -9.78
C SER A 253 2.97 20.20 -9.75
N ARG A 254 2.78 21.39 -9.20
CA ARG A 254 3.87 22.37 -8.97
C ARG A 254 4.94 21.76 -8.06
N ARG A 255 4.54 20.86 -7.16
CA ARG A 255 5.46 20.14 -6.26
C ARG A 255 6.53 19.37 -7.07
N ILE A 256 6.11 18.69 -8.14
CA ILE A 256 7.03 17.91 -8.99
C ILE A 256 7.97 18.85 -9.76
N ASP A 257 7.46 19.96 -10.27
CA ASP A 257 8.29 20.99 -10.92
C ASP A 257 9.34 21.53 -9.95
N ASN A 258 8.93 21.82 -8.71
CA ASN A 258 9.84 22.32 -7.67
C ASN A 258 10.88 21.27 -7.26
N GLN A 259 10.52 19.98 -7.27
CA GLN A 259 11.48 18.90 -7.05
C GLN A 259 12.54 18.87 -8.16
N LEU A 260 12.14 19.09 -9.40
CA LEU A 260 13.07 19.15 -10.52
C LEU A 260 13.98 20.38 -10.38
N ARG A 261 13.40 21.58 -10.14
CA ARG A 261 14.18 22.81 -9.90
C ARG A 261 15.17 22.65 -8.75
N GLY A 262 14.75 21.98 -7.68
CA GLY A 262 15.54 21.78 -6.48
C GLY A 262 16.76 20.87 -6.65
N ARG A 263 16.98 20.31 -7.85
CA ARG A 263 18.19 19.58 -8.17
C ARG A 263 19.38 20.53 -8.38
N ALA A 264 19.11 21.80 -8.71
CA ALA A 264 20.12 22.84 -8.86
C ALA A 264 20.09 23.81 -7.70
N GLY A 265 21.19 24.49 -7.43
CA GLY A 265 21.27 25.55 -6.42
C GLY A 265 21.32 25.04 -4.99
N ARG A 266 21.83 23.84 -4.75
CA ARG A 266 21.96 23.26 -3.41
C ARG A 266 23.12 23.91 -2.64
N GLN A 267 22.88 24.18 -1.35
CA GLN A 267 23.88 24.75 -0.42
C GLN A 267 24.54 26.02 -0.94
N GLY A 268 23.74 26.86 -1.63
CA GLY A 268 24.21 28.16 -2.12
C GLY A 268 24.99 28.10 -3.43
N ASP A 269 25.10 26.93 -4.06
CA ASP A 269 25.72 26.81 -5.39
C ASP A 269 24.87 27.55 -6.43
N PRO A 270 25.49 28.13 -7.47
CA PRO A 270 24.71 28.68 -8.58
C PRO A 270 24.00 27.58 -9.36
N GLY A 271 23.03 27.98 -10.13
CA GLY A 271 22.27 27.08 -10.98
C GLY A 271 21.23 27.87 -11.75
N SER A 272 20.59 27.23 -12.70
CA SER A 272 19.51 27.87 -13.48
C SER A 272 18.48 26.84 -13.90
N THR A 273 17.23 27.27 -14.04
CA THR A 273 16.14 26.40 -14.50
C THR A 273 15.29 27.12 -15.53
N ARG A 274 14.80 26.37 -16.50
CA ARG A 274 13.83 26.88 -17.49
C ARG A 274 12.91 25.74 -17.93
N PHE A 275 11.61 26.03 -18.02
CA PHE A 275 10.62 25.09 -18.56
C PHE A 275 10.21 25.51 -19.97
N TYR A 276 10.10 24.52 -20.84
CA TYR A 276 9.61 24.63 -22.19
C TYR A 276 8.23 24.00 -22.27
N VAL A 277 7.25 24.76 -22.75
CA VAL A 277 5.83 24.36 -22.77
C VAL A 277 5.31 24.50 -24.19
N SER A 278 4.42 23.61 -24.62
CA SER A 278 3.67 23.78 -25.87
C SER A 278 2.16 23.71 -25.58
N LEU A 279 1.38 24.28 -26.49
CA LEU A 279 -0.09 24.20 -26.41
C LEU A 279 -0.58 22.77 -26.65
N GLN A 280 0.30 21.90 -27.21
CA GLN A 280 0.01 20.48 -27.45
C GLN A 280 0.40 19.59 -26.27
N ASP A 281 1.01 20.13 -25.21
CA ASP A 281 1.32 19.38 -24.00
C ASP A 281 0.03 18.95 -23.29
N GLU A 282 0.03 17.76 -22.70
CA GLU A 282 -1.17 17.17 -22.07
C GLU A 282 -1.82 18.10 -21.03
N LEU A 283 -1.01 18.75 -20.21
CA LEU A 283 -1.49 19.72 -19.22
C LEU A 283 -2.28 20.85 -19.90
N MET A 284 -1.77 21.36 -21.01
CA MET A 284 -2.36 22.47 -21.73
C MET A 284 -3.64 22.03 -22.47
N LEU A 285 -3.65 20.83 -23.06
CA LEU A 285 -4.82 20.29 -23.76
C LEU A 285 -6.00 20.09 -22.81
N ARG A 286 -5.74 19.59 -21.60
CA ARG A 286 -6.79 19.28 -20.62
C ARG A 286 -7.22 20.49 -19.78
N PHE A 287 -6.30 21.35 -19.39
CA PHE A 287 -6.55 22.37 -18.35
C PHE A 287 -6.10 23.79 -18.75
N GLY A 288 -5.53 23.98 -19.94
CA GLY A 288 -4.96 25.26 -20.37
C GLY A 288 -5.96 26.39 -20.60
N GLY A 289 -7.14 26.03 -21.06
CA GLY A 289 -8.22 27.00 -21.30
C GLY A 289 -8.06 27.82 -22.57
N GLU A 290 -9.14 28.43 -23.01
CA GLU A 290 -9.22 29.20 -24.26
C GLU A 290 -8.37 30.47 -24.21
N ARG A 291 -8.20 31.09 -23.04
CA ARG A 291 -7.44 32.35 -22.90
C ARG A 291 -5.97 32.21 -23.34
N ILE A 292 -5.33 31.09 -23.04
CA ILE A 292 -3.94 30.86 -23.45
C ILE A 292 -3.87 30.71 -24.97
N LYS A 293 -4.81 29.98 -25.57
CA LYS A 293 -4.93 29.83 -27.02
C LYS A 293 -5.12 31.19 -27.71
N ASP A 294 -6.02 32.04 -27.17
CA ASP A 294 -6.28 33.39 -27.71
C ASP A 294 -5.03 34.28 -27.64
N ILE A 295 -4.32 34.25 -26.51
CA ILE A 295 -3.09 35.04 -26.34
C ILE A 295 -2.04 34.58 -27.37
N MET A 296 -1.83 33.26 -27.51
CA MET A 296 -0.87 32.73 -28.46
C MET A 296 -1.21 33.05 -29.90
N SER A 297 -2.48 32.93 -30.29
CA SER A 297 -2.93 33.21 -31.66
C SER A 297 -2.73 34.67 -32.05
N ARG A 298 -2.77 35.58 -31.06
CA ARG A 298 -2.58 37.01 -31.27
C ARG A 298 -1.10 37.41 -31.27
N LEU A 299 -0.26 36.71 -30.51
CA LEU A 299 1.13 37.10 -30.27
C LEU A 299 2.13 36.37 -31.17
N SER A 300 1.82 35.17 -31.61
CA SER A 300 2.71 34.39 -32.46
C SER A 300 1.92 33.64 -33.52
N PRO A 301 1.84 34.19 -34.74
CA PRO A 301 1.25 33.45 -35.85
C PRO A 301 2.15 32.36 -36.39
N ASP A 302 3.42 32.31 -35.98
CA ASP A 302 4.42 31.35 -36.46
C ASP A 302 4.76 30.32 -35.35
N ASP A 303 4.74 29.05 -35.71
CA ASP A 303 4.92 27.92 -34.77
C ASP A 303 6.32 27.87 -34.12
N ASP A 304 7.31 28.46 -34.77
CA ASP A 304 8.72 28.40 -34.32
C ASP A 304 9.12 29.58 -33.41
N ILE A 305 8.23 30.57 -33.21
CA ILE A 305 8.55 31.75 -32.41
C ILE A 305 8.17 31.55 -30.96
N PRO A 306 9.11 31.60 -30.01
CA PRO A 306 8.81 31.44 -28.60
C PRO A 306 8.19 32.71 -28.01
N ILE A 307 7.35 32.52 -27.00
CA ILE A 307 6.81 33.62 -26.19
C ILE A 307 7.26 33.41 -24.75
N GLU A 308 8.05 34.33 -24.25
CA GLU A 308 8.56 34.32 -22.88
C GLU A 308 7.96 35.49 -22.11
N MET A 309 6.85 35.24 -21.41
CA MET A 309 6.13 36.25 -20.65
C MET A 309 5.72 35.72 -19.26
N GLY A 310 5.97 36.50 -18.24
CA GLY A 310 5.57 36.14 -16.85
C GLY A 310 4.07 35.91 -16.71
N ILE A 311 3.25 36.59 -17.53
CA ILE A 311 1.79 36.39 -17.53
C ILE A 311 1.45 34.95 -17.93
N LEU A 312 2.12 34.40 -18.95
CA LEU A 312 1.89 33.02 -19.40
C LEU A 312 2.31 32.01 -18.35
N THR A 313 3.44 32.25 -17.68
CA THR A 313 3.87 31.40 -16.54
C THR A 313 2.78 31.33 -15.48
N LYS A 314 2.19 32.46 -15.11
CA LYS A 314 1.08 32.51 -14.12
C LYS A 314 -0.17 31.77 -14.61
N GLN A 315 -0.49 31.86 -15.90
CA GLN A 315 -1.64 31.13 -16.46
C GLN A 315 -1.41 29.60 -16.42
N ILE A 316 -0.19 29.18 -16.71
CA ILE A 316 0.21 27.75 -16.64
C ILE A 316 0.11 27.27 -15.18
N GLU A 317 0.59 28.04 -14.22
CA GLU A 317 0.47 27.73 -12.79
C GLU A 317 -1.02 27.64 -12.36
N GLY A 318 -1.86 28.48 -12.92
CA GLY A 318 -3.31 28.40 -12.71
C GLY A 318 -3.90 27.09 -13.21
N ALA A 319 -3.46 26.64 -14.40
CA ALA A 319 -3.86 25.32 -14.92
C ALA A 319 -3.41 24.19 -13.98
N GLN A 320 -2.16 24.24 -13.50
CA GLN A 320 -1.63 23.26 -12.55
C GLN A 320 -2.46 23.23 -11.25
N LYS A 321 -2.84 24.40 -10.71
CA LYS A 321 -3.69 24.47 -9.51
C LYS A 321 -5.04 23.79 -9.72
N ARG A 322 -5.64 23.94 -10.92
CA ARG A 322 -6.89 23.23 -11.24
C ARG A 322 -6.69 21.72 -11.23
N VAL A 323 -5.59 21.22 -11.81
CA VAL A 323 -5.26 19.80 -11.80
C VAL A 323 -5.03 19.31 -10.37
N GLU A 324 -4.25 20.06 -9.59
CA GLU A 324 -3.96 19.73 -8.18
C GLU A 324 -5.24 19.60 -7.36
N THR A 325 -6.17 20.58 -7.52
CA THR A 325 -7.47 20.55 -6.83
C THR A 325 -8.28 19.34 -7.27
N HIS A 326 -8.36 19.09 -8.57
CA HIS A 326 -9.08 17.93 -9.11
C HIS A 326 -8.52 16.62 -8.56
N ASN A 327 -7.21 16.46 -8.55
CA ASN A 327 -6.55 15.26 -8.03
C ASN A 327 -6.73 15.12 -6.51
N PHE A 328 -6.70 16.24 -5.77
CA PHE A 328 -6.98 16.24 -4.33
C PHE A 328 -8.43 15.76 -4.07
N ASP A 329 -9.40 16.25 -4.86
CA ASP A 329 -10.80 15.84 -4.73
C ASP A 329 -10.96 14.33 -5.00
N ILE A 330 -10.24 13.79 -6.00
CA ILE A 330 -10.23 12.36 -6.28
C ILE A 330 -9.67 11.58 -5.07
N ARG A 331 -8.52 12.01 -4.53
CA ARG A 331 -7.90 11.35 -3.37
C ARG A 331 -8.79 11.44 -2.12
N LYS A 332 -9.44 12.58 -1.91
CA LYS A 332 -10.40 12.79 -0.81
C LYS A 332 -11.61 11.86 -0.95
N ASN A 333 -12.12 11.72 -2.16
CA ASN A 333 -13.24 10.84 -2.46
C ASN A 333 -12.86 9.37 -2.18
N VAL A 334 -11.69 8.93 -2.66
CA VAL A 334 -11.17 7.58 -2.39
C VAL A 334 -11.07 7.36 -0.88
N LEU A 335 -10.56 8.35 -0.14
CA LEU A 335 -10.41 8.26 1.32
C LEU A 335 -11.78 8.14 2.01
N GLN A 336 -12.81 8.85 1.54
CA GLN A 336 -14.17 8.76 2.11
C GLN A 336 -14.71 7.33 2.03
N TYR A 337 -14.47 6.63 0.91
CA TYR A 337 -14.84 5.21 0.78
C TYR A 337 -14.00 4.34 1.70
N ASP A 338 -12.68 4.57 1.74
CA ASP A 338 -11.79 3.75 2.58
C ASP A 338 -12.02 3.98 4.08
N ASP A 339 -12.54 5.14 4.48
CA ASP A 339 -12.89 5.41 5.88
C ASP A 339 -13.99 4.47 6.37
N VAL A 340 -14.94 4.09 5.49
CA VAL A 340 -15.96 3.08 5.82
C VAL A 340 -15.27 1.74 6.12
N MET A 341 -14.39 1.31 5.23
CA MET A 341 -13.59 0.08 5.42
C MET A 341 -12.69 0.17 6.65
N ASN A 342 -12.09 1.35 6.90
CA ASN A 342 -11.16 1.54 8.01
C ASN A 342 -11.83 1.37 9.37
N LYS A 343 -13.06 1.86 9.53
CA LYS A 343 -13.83 1.65 10.78
C LYS A 343 -14.10 0.17 11.02
N GLN A 344 -14.46 -0.57 9.97
CA GLN A 344 -14.68 -2.03 10.04
C GLN A 344 -13.36 -2.75 10.35
N ARG A 345 -12.27 -2.33 9.71
CA ARG A 345 -10.91 -2.88 9.93
C ARG A 345 -10.47 -2.71 11.39
N GLU A 346 -10.66 -1.53 11.95
CA GLU A 346 -10.32 -1.24 13.36
C GLU A 346 -11.05 -2.18 14.33
N ILE A 347 -12.33 -2.43 14.09
CA ILE A 347 -13.14 -3.34 14.91
C ILE A 347 -12.59 -4.77 14.82
N ILE A 348 -12.44 -5.28 13.61
CA ILE A 348 -12.01 -6.66 13.35
C ILE A 348 -10.58 -6.89 13.85
N TYR A 349 -9.65 -6.00 13.51
CA TYR A 349 -8.25 -6.15 13.90
C TYR A 349 -8.03 -5.95 15.39
N GLY A 350 -8.81 -5.09 16.03
CA GLY A 350 -8.80 -4.93 17.48
C GLY A 350 -9.20 -6.22 18.20
N GLN A 351 -10.28 -6.84 17.75
CA GLN A 351 -10.74 -8.13 18.30
C GLN A 351 -9.74 -9.25 18.02
N ARG A 352 -9.27 -9.32 16.78
CA ARG A 352 -8.28 -10.32 16.35
C ARG A 352 -6.99 -10.24 17.19
N ARG A 353 -6.52 -9.04 17.46
CA ARG A 353 -5.31 -8.80 18.26
C ARG A 353 -5.48 -9.32 19.69
N ARG A 354 -6.63 -9.10 20.32
CA ARG A 354 -6.90 -9.59 21.68
C ARG A 354 -6.82 -11.12 21.74
N VAL A 355 -7.38 -11.79 20.74
CA VAL A 355 -7.32 -13.26 20.64
C VAL A 355 -5.87 -13.74 20.42
N LEU A 356 -5.11 -13.07 19.54
CA LEU A 356 -3.72 -13.40 19.25
C LEU A 356 -2.82 -13.22 20.50
N MET A 357 -3.12 -12.24 21.35
CA MET A 357 -2.35 -12.00 22.58
C MET A 357 -2.68 -13.00 23.69
N GLY A 358 -3.54 -13.99 23.40
CA GLY A 358 -3.82 -15.09 24.33
C GLY A 358 -4.91 -14.81 25.35
N GLU A 359 -5.73 -13.78 25.12
CA GLU A 359 -6.86 -13.48 26.02
C GLU A 359 -7.84 -14.65 26.06
N ASP A 360 -8.34 -14.99 27.25
CA ASP A 360 -9.37 -16.02 27.42
C ASP A 360 -10.69 -15.50 26.84
N ILE A 361 -11.22 -16.21 25.85
CA ILE A 361 -12.41 -15.83 25.11
C ILE A 361 -13.60 -16.76 25.39
N HIS A 362 -13.49 -17.63 26.41
CA HIS A 362 -14.54 -18.64 26.70
C HIS A 362 -15.91 -18.01 26.91
N ASP A 363 -15.99 -16.93 27.68
CA ASP A 363 -17.25 -16.22 27.92
C ASP A 363 -17.85 -15.70 26.61
N SER A 364 -17.01 -15.21 25.68
CA SER A 364 -17.44 -14.75 24.37
C SER A 364 -17.96 -15.90 23.51
N ILE A 365 -17.31 -17.06 23.59
CA ILE A 365 -17.76 -18.27 22.88
C ILE A 365 -19.12 -18.72 23.42
N GLU A 366 -19.33 -18.70 24.74
CA GLU A 366 -20.63 -19.02 25.36
C GLU A 366 -21.72 -18.06 24.90
N GLU A 367 -21.40 -16.75 24.82
CA GLU A 367 -22.32 -15.73 24.31
C GLU A 367 -22.66 -16.00 22.84
N MET A 368 -21.68 -16.37 22.01
CA MET A 368 -21.88 -16.74 20.59
C MET A 368 -22.80 -17.96 20.45
N MET A 369 -22.62 -18.97 21.30
CA MET A 369 -23.49 -20.16 21.33
C MET A 369 -24.91 -19.77 21.69
N HIS A 370 -25.09 -18.97 22.76
CA HIS A 370 -26.38 -18.49 23.22
C HIS A 370 -27.12 -17.73 22.13
N GLU A 371 -26.44 -16.79 21.47
CA GLU A 371 -27.01 -16.00 20.37
C GLU A 371 -27.38 -16.87 19.15
N THR A 372 -26.53 -17.87 18.82
CA THR A 372 -26.81 -18.79 17.71
C THR A 372 -28.07 -19.62 17.96
N VAL A 373 -28.20 -20.16 19.16
CA VAL A 373 -29.38 -20.94 19.57
C VAL A 373 -30.63 -20.05 19.58
N GLU A 374 -30.54 -18.84 20.14
CA GLU A 374 -31.66 -17.89 20.19
C GLU A 374 -32.13 -17.51 18.78
N ALA A 375 -31.20 -17.36 17.82
CA ALA A 375 -31.55 -17.08 16.44
C ALA A 375 -32.38 -18.23 15.80
N ARG A 376 -32.05 -19.48 16.14
CA ARG A 376 -32.81 -20.65 15.65
C ARG A 376 -34.17 -20.74 16.36
N LEU A 377 -34.21 -20.44 17.67
CA LEU A 377 -35.46 -20.37 18.43
C LEU A 377 -36.41 -19.31 17.86
N ALA A 378 -35.87 -18.15 17.47
CA ALA A 378 -36.67 -17.07 16.90
C ALA A 378 -37.32 -17.47 15.57
N LEU A 379 -36.67 -18.35 14.79
CA LEU A 379 -37.22 -18.87 13.54
C LEU A 379 -38.33 -19.91 13.78
N CYS A 380 -38.09 -20.83 14.70
CA CYS A 380 -38.98 -21.99 14.93
C CYS A 380 -40.06 -21.74 16.00
N ALA A 381 -39.76 -20.86 16.94
CA ALA A 381 -40.68 -20.48 18.04
C ALA A 381 -40.52 -18.98 18.30
N PRO A 382 -41.19 -18.12 17.53
CA PRO A 382 -41.03 -16.65 17.64
C PRO A 382 -41.30 -16.16 19.07
N PRO A 383 -40.67 -15.05 19.49
CA PRO A 383 -40.88 -14.46 20.81
C PRO A 383 -42.36 -14.22 21.09
N ALA A 384 -42.78 -14.50 22.32
CA ALA A 384 -44.17 -14.37 22.81
C ALA A 384 -45.17 -15.30 22.09
N SER A 385 -44.70 -16.30 21.33
CA SER A 385 -45.58 -17.27 20.66
C SER A 385 -46.01 -18.38 21.65
N LYS A 386 -47.12 -19.02 21.31
CA LYS A 386 -47.69 -20.17 22.06
C LYS A 386 -47.22 -21.49 21.47
N PRO A 387 -47.27 -22.61 22.23
CA PRO A 387 -46.83 -23.93 21.75
C PRO A 387 -47.45 -24.38 20.42
N ASP A 388 -48.70 -24.00 20.14
CA ASP A 388 -49.40 -24.33 18.91
C ASP A 388 -48.74 -23.74 17.65
N ALA A 389 -47.99 -22.64 17.80
CA ALA A 389 -47.31 -21.94 16.71
C ALA A 389 -45.86 -22.38 16.53
N TRP A 390 -45.36 -23.29 17.37
CA TRP A 390 -43.94 -23.70 17.34
C TRP A 390 -43.69 -24.83 16.33
N ASP A 391 -42.58 -24.72 15.59
CA ASP A 391 -42.08 -25.80 14.75
C ASP A 391 -40.95 -26.53 15.51
N LEU A 392 -41.31 -27.40 16.40
CA LEU A 392 -40.35 -28.17 17.22
C LEU A 392 -39.49 -29.09 16.34
N GLN A 393 -40.08 -29.69 15.29
CA GLN A 393 -39.34 -30.57 14.38
C GLN A 393 -38.26 -29.79 13.61
N GLY A 394 -38.61 -28.58 13.15
CA GLY A 394 -37.64 -27.66 12.53
C GLY A 394 -36.54 -27.25 13.49
N LEU A 395 -36.90 -26.99 14.79
CA LEU A 395 -35.94 -26.63 15.83
C LEU A 395 -34.94 -27.77 16.09
N TYR A 396 -35.42 -29.01 16.18
CA TYR A 396 -34.54 -30.18 16.35
C TYR A 396 -33.53 -30.29 15.17
N THR A 397 -34.00 -30.08 13.96
CA THR A 397 -33.16 -30.12 12.75
C THR A 397 -32.07 -29.01 12.81
N GLU A 398 -32.48 -27.80 13.17
CA GLU A 398 -31.56 -26.64 13.27
C GLU A 398 -30.50 -26.87 14.36
N LEU A 399 -30.89 -27.35 15.54
CA LEU A 399 -29.95 -27.64 16.62
C LEU A 399 -29.01 -28.78 16.26
N GLN A 400 -29.48 -29.79 15.55
CA GLN A 400 -28.64 -30.90 15.07
C GLN A 400 -27.58 -30.39 14.05
N GLN A 401 -27.95 -29.46 13.18
CA GLN A 401 -26.98 -28.84 12.22
C GLN A 401 -25.87 -28.10 12.95
N ILE A 402 -26.19 -27.44 14.08
CA ILE A 402 -25.20 -26.70 14.87
C ILE A 402 -24.30 -27.67 15.67
N THR A 403 -24.90 -28.62 16.40
CA THR A 403 -24.18 -29.41 17.43
C THR A 403 -23.78 -30.81 16.96
N GLY A 404 -24.45 -31.35 15.94
CA GLY A 404 -24.29 -32.72 15.50
C GLY A 404 -25.05 -33.75 16.32
N GLU A 405 -25.72 -33.33 17.42
CA GLU A 405 -26.50 -34.21 18.31
C GLU A 405 -27.99 -34.13 17.96
N ASP A 406 -28.70 -35.26 18.09
CA ASP A 406 -30.13 -35.35 17.88
C ASP A 406 -30.87 -35.14 19.22
N TYR A 407 -31.68 -34.11 19.30
CA TYR A 407 -32.46 -33.75 20.50
C TYR A 407 -33.94 -34.10 20.34
N THR A 408 -34.33 -34.86 19.31
CA THR A 408 -35.74 -35.19 19.02
C THR A 408 -36.45 -35.71 20.29
N GLY A 409 -37.58 -35.10 20.61
CA GLY A 409 -38.42 -35.45 21.77
C GLY A 409 -37.99 -34.83 23.09
N GLN A 410 -36.83 -34.18 23.18
CA GLN A 410 -36.31 -33.63 24.43
C GLN A 410 -36.92 -32.26 24.80
N LEU A 411 -37.59 -31.59 23.87
CA LEU A 411 -38.26 -30.30 24.08
C LEU A 411 -39.79 -30.46 24.06
N HIS A 412 -40.29 -31.68 24.13
CA HIS A 412 -41.73 -31.98 24.11
C HIS A 412 -42.37 -31.65 25.47
N GLY A 413 -43.61 -31.13 25.44
CA GLY A 413 -44.41 -30.86 26.65
C GLY A 413 -44.12 -29.53 27.34
N ILE A 414 -43.28 -28.67 26.75
CA ILE A 414 -42.98 -27.34 27.28
C ILE A 414 -44.11 -26.38 26.90
N LEU A 415 -44.55 -25.55 27.86
CA LEU A 415 -45.72 -24.68 27.71
C LEU A 415 -45.38 -23.20 27.53
N SER A 416 -44.16 -22.75 27.91
CA SER A 416 -43.76 -21.36 27.78
C SER A 416 -42.55 -21.20 26.88
N ARG A 417 -42.51 -20.10 26.11
CA ARG A 417 -41.40 -19.77 25.20
C ARG A 417 -40.08 -19.60 25.97
N GLU A 418 -40.15 -19.01 27.17
CA GLU A 418 -38.99 -18.80 28.05
C GLU A 418 -38.40 -20.13 28.51
N GLU A 419 -39.26 -21.06 28.93
CA GLU A 419 -38.87 -22.42 29.35
C GLU A 419 -38.26 -23.19 28.18
N LEU A 420 -38.85 -23.04 26.99
CA LEU A 420 -38.32 -23.66 25.75
C LEU A 420 -36.88 -23.15 25.45
N ALA A 421 -36.68 -21.83 25.56
CA ALA A 421 -35.36 -21.21 25.33
C ALA A 421 -34.35 -21.72 26.37
N GLU A 422 -34.69 -21.72 27.64
CA GLU A 422 -33.81 -22.21 28.72
C GLU A 422 -33.43 -23.67 28.51
N LYS A 423 -34.40 -24.51 28.17
CA LYS A 423 -34.15 -25.95 27.95
C LYS A 423 -33.29 -26.21 26.74
N ALA A 424 -33.53 -25.51 25.64
CA ALA A 424 -32.73 -25.61 24.42
C ALA A 424 -31.26 -25.16 24.67
N GLN A 425 -31.09 -24.04 25.37
CA GLN A 425 -29.77 -23.55 25.76
C GLN A 425 -29.03 -24.55 26.66
N GLU A 426 -29.74 -25.14 27.62
CA GLU A 426 -29.20 -26.15 28.53
C GLU A 426 -28.71 -27.39 27.77
N LEU A 427 -29.51 -27.89 26.81
CA LEU A 427 -29.17 -29.07 26.00
C LEU A 427 -27.90 -28.81 25.17
N VAL A 428 -27.81 -27.64 24.54
CA VAL A 428 -26.64 -27.24 23.74
C VAL A 428 -25.40 -27.09 24.64
N GLN A 429 -25.55 -26.48 25.81
CA GLN A 429 -24.45 -26.31 26.76
C GLN A 429 -23.92 -27.68 27.25
N GLN A 430 -24.78 -28.63 27.54
CA GLN A 430 -24.40 -29.98 27.94
C GLN A 430 -23.60 -30.68 26.84
N THR A 431 -24.01 -30.52 25.59
CA THR A 431 -23.28 -31.05 24.41
C THR A 431 -21.89 -30.43 24.31
N TYR A 432 -21.78 -29.11 24.51
CA TYR A 432 -20.49 -28.39 24.47
C TYR A 432 -19.58 -28.86 25.60
N ASP A 433 -20.10 -29.02 26.83
CA ASP A 433 -19.33 -29.48 27.98
C ASP A 433 -18.79 -30.91 27.73
N LYS A 434 -19.60 -31.78 27.11
CA LYS A 434 -19.20 -33.12 26.71
C LYS A 434 -18.05 -33.04 25.66
N ARG A 435 -18.20 -32.14 24.72
CA ARG A 435 -17.18 -31.91 23.68
C ARG A 435 -15.84 -31.46 24.27
N GLU A 436 -15.89 -30.55 25.23
CA GLU A 436 -14.73 -30.07 25.98
C GLU A 436 -14.01 -31.22 26.68
N ARG A 437 -14.77 -32.12 27.31
CA ARG A 437 -14.21 -33.33 27.99
C ARG A 437 -13.57 -34.26 26.97
N ASP A 438 -14.18 -34.46 25.80
CA ASP A 438 -13.64 -35.31 24.72
C ASP A 438 -12.31 -34.76 24.17
N ILE A 439 -12.24 -33.45 24.02
CA ILE A 439 -11.02 -32.76 23.51
C ILE A 439 -9.92 -32.83 24.58
N ALA A 440 -10.25 -32.64 25.86
CA ALA A 440 -9.30 -32.80 26.98
C ALA A 440 -8.75 -34.22 27.04
N ALA A 441 -9.62 -35.22 26.86
CA ALA A 441 -9.24 -36.64 26.84
C ALA A 441 -8.30 -36.98 25.67
N ALA A 442 -8.40 -36.23 24.55
CA ALA A 442 -7.52 -36.37 23.41
C ALA A 442 -6.19 -35.59 23.57
N GLY A 443 -5.98 -34.95 24.73
CA GLY A 443 -4.75 -34.22 25.05
C GLY A 443 -4.67 -32.79 24.55
N ALA A 444 -5.79 -32.19 24.16
CA ALA A 444 -5.84 -30.81 23.68
C ALA A 444 -6.57 -29.90 24.69
N ASN A 445 -6.28 -28.60 24.62
CA ASN A 445 -6.91 -27.59 25.48
C ASN A 445 -8.02 -26.89 24.68
N MET A 446 -9.24 -26.99 25.17
CA MET A 446 -10.41 -26.38 24.52
C MET A 446 -10.27 -24.86 24.38
N ARG A 447 -9.65 -24.18 25.35
CA ARG A 447 -9.42 -22.72 25.27
C ARG A 447 -8.56 -22.34 24.05
N GLU A 448 -7.55 -23.16 23.74
CA GLU A 448 -6.71 -22.98 22.54
C GLU A 448 -7.50 -23.27 21.26
N VAL A 449 -8.31 -24.32 21.26
CA VAL A 449 -9.17 -24.66 20.13
C VAL A 449 -10.14 -23.53 19.82
N GLU A 450 -10.75 -22.95 20.86
CA GLU A 450 -11.64 -21.79 20.73
C GLU A 450 -10.94 -20.63 20.02
N ARG A 451 -9.72 -20.26 20.46
CA ARG A 451 -8.94 -19.17 19.85
C ARG A 451 -8.62 -19.45 18.39
N VAL A 452 -8.15 -20.64 18.09
CA VAL A 452 -7.77 -21.02 16.71
C VAL A 452 -8.98 -21.00 15.78
N MET A 453 -10.11 -21.56 16.22
CA MET A 453 -11.32 -21.61 15.39
C MET A 453 -11.91 -20.23 15.15
N LEU A 454 -11.92 -19.37 16.17
CA LEU A 454 -12.39 -17.99 16.02
C LEU A 454 -11.49 -17.22 15.05
N LEU A 455 -10.17 -17.32 15.17
CA LEU A 455 -9.24 -16.65 14.26
C LEU A 455 -9.44 -17.11 12.81
N ARG A 456 -9.62 -18.41 12.58
CA ARG A 456 -9.86 -18.94 11.23
C ARG A 456 -11.17 -18.41 10.64
N ALA A 457 -12.22 -18.36 11.45
CA ALA A 457 -13.52 -17.83 11.02
C ALA A 457 -13.42 -16.35 10.67
N VAL A 458 -12.76 -15.56 11.54
CA VAL A 458 -12.53 -14.12 11.32
C VAL A 458 -11.74 -13.91 10.03
N ASP A 459 -10.62 -14.58 9.86
CA ASP A 459 -9.75 -14.38 8.70
C ASP A 459 -10.47 -14.73 7.38
N SER A 460 -11.18 -15.86 7.35
CA SER A 460 -11.92 -16.29 6.16
C SER A 460 -13.03 -15.31 5.80
N HIS A 461 -13.85 -14.93 6.77
CA HIS A 461 -14.98 -14.02 6.53
C HIS A 461 -14.52 -12.61 6.19
N TRP A 462 -13.41 -12.14 6.81
CA TRP A 462 -12.86 -10.82 6.52
C TRP A 462 -12.32 -10.74 5.09
N MET A 463 -11.62 -11.77 4.61
CA MET A 463 -11.13 -11.81 3.23
C MET A 463 -12.29 -11.78 2.22
N ASP A 464 -13.34 -12.56 2.49
CA ASP A 464 -14.53 -12.57 1.62
C ASP A 464 -15.26 -11.22 1.67
N HIS A 465 -15.31 -10.59 2.84
CA HIS A 465 -15.92 -9.28 3.04
C HIS A 465 -15.17 -8.18 2.29
N ILE A 466 -13.83 -8.18 2.29
CA ILE A 466 -13.01 -7.23 1.51
C ILE A 466 -13.40 -7.32 0.02
N ASP A 467 -13.48 -8.53 -0.52
CA ASP A 467 -13.86 -8.76 -1.93
C ASP A 467 -15.29 -8.24 -2.19
N ALA A 468 -16.23 -8.55 -1.30
CA ALA A 468 -17.62 -8.13 -1.45
C ALA A 468 -17.76 -6.60 -1.39
N MET A 469 -17.02 -5.94 -0.49
CA MET A 469 -17.03 -4.48 -0.38
C MET A 469 -16.41 -3.81 -1.62
N ASP A 470 -15.39 -4.43 -2.20
CA ASP A 470 -14.78 -3.93 -3.44
C ASP A 470 -15.78 -4.01 -4.61
N GLN A 471 -16.50 -5.12 -4.74
CA GLN A 471 -17.56 -5.27 -5.73
C GLN A 471 -18.68 -4.24 -5.52
N LEU A 472 -19.09 -4.03 -4.28
CA LEU A 472 -20.08 -3.00 -3.94
C LEU A 472 -19.61 -1.61 -4.40
N ARG A 473 -18.35 -1.29 -4.13
CA ARG A 473 -17.77 0.01 -4.52
C ARG A 473 -17.80 0.22 -6.04
N GLN A 474 -17.51 -0.82 -6.81
CA GLN A 474 -17.54 -0.73 -8.28
C GLN A 474 -18.94 -0.42 -8.80
N GLY A 475 -20.00 -0.96 -8.18
CA GLY A 475 -21.38 -0.76 -8.59
C GLY A 475 -22.07 0.47 -8.03
N ILE A 476 -21.61 0.97 -6.89
CA ILE A 476 -22.34 2.00 -6.11
C ILE A 476 -22.41 3.36 -6.83
N GLY A 477 -21.47 3.63 -7.74
CA GLY A 477 -21.44 4.89 -8.51
C GLY A 477 -22.71 5.13 -9.32
N LEU A 478 -23.42 4.05 -9.69
CA LEU A 478 -24.71 4.14 -10.38
C LEU A 478 -25.79 4.82 -9.53
N GLN A 479 -25.64 4.84 -8.20
CA GLN A 479 -26.57 5.53 -7.29
C GLN A 479 -26.57 7.06 -7.51
N ALA A 480 -25.48 7.61 -8.04
CA ALA A 480 -25.40 9.04 -8.39
C ALA A 480 -26.44 9.42 -9.46
N ILE A 481 -26.77 8.49 -10.35
CA ILE A 481 -27.79 8.70 -11.41
C ILE A 481 -29.17 8.93 -10.76
N ALA A 482 -29.42 8.28 -9.61
CA ALA A 482 -30.67 8.41 -8.85
C ALA A 482 -30.61 9.57 -7.84
N GLN A 483 -29.66 10.48 -7.96
CA GLN A 483 -29.44 11.65 -7.09
C GLN A 483 -29.20 11.29 -5.62
N LYS A 484 -28.69 10.09 -5.37
CA LYS A 484 -28.27 9.63 -4.03
C LYS A 484 -26.76 9.80 -3.91
N ASP A 485 -26.29 10.19 -2.72
CA ASP A 485 -24.85 10.27 -2.43
C ASP A 485 -24.27 8.85 -2.44
N PRO A 486 -23.38 8.53 -3.38
CA PRO A 486 -22.83 7.16 -3.45
C PRO A 486 -22.04 6.75 -2.20
N VAL A 487 -21.38 7.70 -1.51
CA VAL A 487 -20.62 7.40 -0.28
C VAL A 487 -21.57 6.99 0.85
N VAL A 488 -22.71 7.69 0.99
CA VAL A 488 -23.73 7.36 1.99
C VAL A 488 -24.35 6.00 1.68
N ALA A 489 -24.67 5.74 0.41
CA ALA A 489 -25.21 4.44 -0.03
C ALA A 489 -24.21 3.31 0.24
N TYR A 490 -22.93 3.53 -0.05
CA TYR A 490 -21.84 2.57 0.22
C TYR A 490 -21.72 2.28 1.72
N ARG A 491 -21.77 3.34 2.55
CA ARG A 491 -21.70 3.22 4.01
C ARG A 491 -22.83 2.36 4.56
N ASN A 492 -24.07 2.63 4.12
CA ASN A 492 -25.25 1.92 4.60
C ASN A 492 -25.23 0.45 4.17
N ALA A 493 -24.99 0.18 2.89
CA ALA A 493 -24.89 -1.20 2.37
C ALA A 493 -23.70 -1.94 3.03
N GLY A 494 -22.58 -1.27 3.20
CA GLY A 494 -21.39 -1.82 3.84
C GLY A 494 -21.62 -2.16 5.31
N PHE A 495 -22.43 -1.37 6.01
CA PHE A 495 -22.83 -1.66 7.39
C PHE A 495 -23.63 -2.98 7.46
N ASP A 496 -24.63 -3.12 6.58
CA ASP A 496 -25.46 -4.34 6.53
C ASP A 496 -24.59 -5.57 6.22
N MET A 497 -23.68 -5.46 5.26
CA MET A 497 -22.76 -6.54 4.90
C MET A 497 -21.81 -6.89 6.04
N PHE A 498 -21.36 -5.89 6.79
CA PHE A 498 -20.49 -6.10 7.97
C PHE A 498 -21.24 -6.85 9.06
N ASP A 499 -22.51 -6.47 9.33
CA ASP A 499 -23.35 -7.15 10.32
C ASP A 499 -23.58 -8.61 9.92
N GLU A 500 -23.86 -8.89 8.64
CA GLU A 500 -23.97 -10.24 8.10
C GLU A 500 -22.68 -11.04 8.29
N MET A 501 -21.52 -10.40 8.07
CA MET A 501 -20.22 -11.03 8.29
C MET A 501 -20.01 -11.41 9.77
N VAL A 502 -20.37 -10.52 10.69
CA VAL A 502 -20.26 -10.77 12.14
C VAL A 502 -21.12 -11.98 12.53
N VAL A 503 -22.37 -12.06 12.02
CA VAL A 503 -23.26 -13.22 12.22
C VAL A 503 -22.62 -14.49 11.64
N GLY A 504 -22.03 -14.41 10.43
CA GLY A 504 -21.35 -15.52 9.77
C GLY A 504 -20.16 -16.03 10.58
N ILE A 505 -19.36 -15.13 11.13
CA ILE A 505 -18.22 -15.47 11.99
C ILE A 505 -18.71 -16.24 13.23
N ARG A 506 -19.75 -15.71 13.88
CA ARG A 506 -20.34 -16.32 15.07
C ARG A 506 -20.84 -17.75 14.76
N GLU A 507 -21.66 -17.90 13.74
CA GLU A 507 -22.23 -19.20 13.36
C GLU A 507 -21.16 -20.21 12.93
N ARG A 508 -20.18 -19.78 12.16
CA ARG A 508 -19.09 -20.65 11.71
C ARG A 508 -18.23 -21.10 12.89
N THR A 509 -17.92 -20.19 13.80
CA THR A 509 -17.11 -20.50 15.00
C THR A 509 -17.83 -21.54 15.86
N VAL A 510 -19.11 -21.31 16.18
CA VAL A 510 -19.91 -22.22 17.01
C VAL A 510 -20.01 -23.60 16.34
N ARG A 511 -20.42 -23.64 15.07
CA ARG A 511 -20.56 -24.90 14.34
C ARG A 511 -19.24 -25.68 14.28
N THR A 512 -18.12 -24.99 14.01
CA THR A 512 -16.81 -25.61 13.92
C THR A 512 -16.39 -26.22 15.26
N LEU A 513 -16.65 -25.52 16.38
CA LEU A 513 -16.30 -25.98 17.70
C LEU A 513 -17.02 -27.29 18.07
N PHE A 514 -18.28 -27.45 17.65
CA PHE A 514 -19.04 -28.68 17.89
C PHE A 514 -18.59 -29.84 17.00
N HIS A 515 -17.96 -29.56 15.84
CA HIS A 515 -17.58 -30.58 14.88
C HIS A 515 -16.06 -30.83 14.79
N VAL A 516 -15.23 -30.08 15.52
CA VAL A 516 -13.78 -30.20 15.46
C VAL A 516 -13.35 -31.55 16.05
N SER A 517 -12.40 -32.21 15.39
CA SER A 517 -11.76 -33.42 15.89
C SER A 517 -10.26 -33.21 16.01
N VAL A 518 -9.70 -33.62 17.14
CA VAL A 518 -8.26 -33.58 17.38
C VAL A 518 -7.64 -34.85 16.80
N ARG A 519 -6.75 -34.69 15.84
CA ARG A 519 -5.93 -35.80 15.34
C ARG A 519 -4.67 -35.87 16.21
N THR A 520 -4.55 -36.92 17.01
CA THR A 520 -3.28 -37.23 17.62
C THR A 520 -2.28 -37.56 16.51
N ALA A 521 -1.17 -36.86 16.49
CA ALA A 521 -0.05 -37.21 15.60
C ALA A 521 0.34 -38.67 15.87
N PRO A 522 0.50 -39.50 14.85
CA PRO A 522 0.94 -40.87 15.07
C PRO A 522 2.27 -40.84 15.85
N GLN A 523 2.29 -41.53 16.97
CA GLN A 523 3.52 -41.67 17.74
C GLN A 523 4.62 -42.19 16.80
N LYS A 524 5.69 -41.43 16.69
CA LYS A 524 6.88 -41.87 15.97
C LYS A 524 7.31 -43.21 16.62
N ARG A 525 7.15 -44.32 15.89
CA ARG A 525 7.72 -45.58 16.28
C ARG A 525 9.24 -45.35 16.41
N GLU A 526 9.77 -45.56 17.58
CA GLU A 526 11.21 -45.61 17.78
C GLU A 526 11.79 -46.65 16.84
N GLN A 527 12.63 -46.22 15.94
CA GLN A 527 13.36 -47.11 15.07
C GLN A 527 14.39 -47.84 15.93
N LEU A 528 14.14 -49.12 16.17
CA LEU A 528 15.05 -50.02 16.92
C LEU A 528 16.30 -50.40 16.12
N ALA A 529 16.41 -49.95 14.85
CA ALA A 529 17.58 -50.25 14.02
C ALA A 529 18.49 -49.02 13.92
N LYS A 530 19.72 -49.14 14.35
CA LYS A 530 20.76 -48.12 14.18
C LYS A 530 21.14 -48.03 12.69
N PRO A 531 21.23 -46.84 12.12
CA PRO A 531 21.64 -46.72 10.71
C PRO A 531 23.12 -47.12 10.55
N VAL A 532 23.39 -47.91 9.54
CA VAL A 532 24.75 -48.21 9.09
C VAL A 532 25.27 -47.00 8.32
N GLU A 533 26.36 -46.44 8.76
CA GLU A 533 27.01 -45.31 8.10
C GLU A 533 27.53 -45.74 6.73
N THR A 534 26.90 -45.27 5.67
CA THR A 534 27.46 -45.29 4.32
C THR A 534 27.96 -43.88 4.00
N SER A 535 29.27 -43.81 3.78
CA SER A 535 29.95 -42.58 3.38
C SER A 535 29.55 -42.17 1.96
N GLY A 536 28.84 -41.05 1.84
CA GLY A 536 28.47 -40.44 0.53
C GLY A 536 27.91 -39.06 0.73
N ASP A 537 28.62 -38.10 0.24
CA ASP A 537 28.33 -36.67 0.30
C ASP A 537 26.99 -36.30 -0.35
N THR A 538 26.02 -35.85 0.47
CA THR A 538 24.87 -35.04 -0.03
C THR A 538 24.42 -34.07 1.06
N LYS A 539 24.32 -32.81 0.74
CA LYS A 539 23.90 -31.70 1.61
C LYS A 539 22.40 -31.79 1.95
N PRO A 540 21.99 -31.54 3.20
CA PRO A 540 20.57 -31.64 3.59
C PRO A 540 19.81 -30.32 3.48
N UNK A 541 18.43 -30.44 3.26
CA UNK A 541 17.54 -29.33 3.20
C UNK A 541 16.73 -29.34 4.49
N UNK A 542 16.73 -28.45 5.04
CA UNK A 542 16.04 -28.41 6.20
C UNK A 542 14.61 -28.24 5.94
N UNK A 543 13.99 -28.98 6.20
CA UNK A 543 12.66 -28.93 6.15
C UNK A 543 12.19 -28.54 7.49
N UNK A 544 11.72 -27.64 7.54
CA UNK A 544 11.15 -27.26 8.70
C UNK A 544 9.86 -27.91 8.76
N UNK A 545 9.77 -28.60 9.36
CA UNK A 545 8.59 -29.19 9.55
C UNK A 545 7.81 -28.40 10.47
N UNK A 546 7.08 -27.88 10.03
CA UNK A 546 6.19 -27.26 10.82
C UNK A 546 5.15 -28.24 11.09
N UNK A 547 5.07 -28.49 11.93
CA UNK A 547 4.09 -29.30 12.31
C UNK A 547 2.86 -28.60 12.22
N UNK A 548 2.45 -28.63 11.46
CA UNK A 548 1.22 -28.11 11.34
C UNK A 548 0.26 -29.05 11.92
N UNK A 549 -0.20 -28.75 12.61
CA UNK A 549 -1.30 -29.39 13.06
C UNK A 549 -2.32 -29.24 12.05
N SER A 550 -2.70 -30.09 11.32
CA SER A 550 -3.79 -30.05 10.35
C SER A 550 -5.12 -30.45 10.97
N VAL A 551 -5.97 -29.49 11.10
CA VAL A 551 -7.37 -29.70 11.54
C VAL A 551 -8.22 -29.84 10.27
N ARG A 552 -8.89 -30.98 10.12
CA ARG A 552 -9.78 -31.24 8.96
C ARG A 552 -11.24 -31.11 9.42
N THR A 553 -11.97 -30.19 8.79
CA THR A 553 -13.43 -30.07 8.96
C THR A 553 -14.13 -30.86 7.84
N LYS A 554 -15.09 -31.68 8.20
CA LYS A 554 -15.99 -32.31 7.21
C LYS A 554 -17.07 -31.30 6.80
N SER A 555 -17.13 -30.95 5.54
CA SER A 555 -18.21 -30.13 5.00
C SER A 555 -19.42 -30.99 4.65
N PRO A 556 -20.62 -30.65 5.08
CA PRO A 556 -21.82 -31.30 4.57
C PRO A 556 -22.15 -30.81 3.16
N ALA A 557 -22.68 -31.71 2.35
CA ALA A 557 -23.05 -31.45 0.94
C ALA A 557 -24.12 -30.36 0.83
N GLY A 558 -23.97 -29.53 -0.19
CA GLY A 558 -24.71 -28.29 -0.33
C GLY A 558 -26.20 -28.38 -0.59
N THR A 559 -26.91 -27.46 -0.03
CA THR A 559 -28.28 -27.07 -0.43
C THR A 559 -28.29 -25.56 -0.70
N THR A 560 -28.83 -25.20 -1.85
CA THR A 560 -29.00 -23.81 -2.29
C THR A 560 -30.06 -23.08 -1.47
N PRO A 561 -29.84 -21.85 -0.99
CA PRO A 561 -30.86 -21.13 -0.22
C PRO A 561 -31.89 -20.41 -1.11
N ALA A 562 -33.12 -20.38 -0.65
CA ALA A 562 -34.24 -19.66 -1.27
C ALA A 562 -34.26 -18.18 -0.81
N PRO A 563 -34.80 -17.25 -1.61
CA PRO A 563 -34.74 -15.82 -1.28
C PRO A 563 -35.73 -15.40 -0.18
N VAL A 564 -35.27 -14.57 0.75
CA VAL A 564 -36.06 -14.06 1.87
C VAL A 564 -36.57 -12.65 1.55
N ALA A 565 -37.84 -12.40 1.84
CA ALA A 565 -38.51 -11.12 1.62
C ALA A 565 -38.12 -10.07 2.69
N ALA A 566 -37.90 -8.84 2.23
CA ALA A 566 -37.43 -7.73 3.06
C ALA A 566 -38.55 -7.08 3.88
N GLY A 567 -38.33 -6.99 5.19
CA GLY A 567 -39.14 -6.16 6.10
C GLY A 567 -38.42 -4.85 6.43
N LYS A 568 -39.13 -3.76 6.32
CA LYS A 568 -38.59 -2.40 6.51
C LYS A 568 -38.47 -2.00 7.99
N SER A 569 -37.30 -1.57 8.41
CA SER A 569 -37.12 -0.85 9.67
C SER A 569 -36.16 0.34 9.43
N THR A 570 -36.64 1.54 9.73
CA THR A 570 -35.86 2.78 9.61
C THR A 570 -35.25 3.16 10.97
N LYS A 571 -33.95 2.85 11.17
CA LYS A 571 -33.13 3.43 12.24
C LYS A 571 -32.00 4.25 11.61
N THR A 572 -31.67 5.35 12.23
CA THR A 572 -30.62 6.25 11.76
C THR A 572 -29.24 5.60 11.88
N ALA A 573 -28.35 5.93 10.92
CA ALA A 573 -27.06 5.29 10.74
C ALA A 573 -26.08 5.39 11.94
N ALA A 574 -26.32 6.36 12.85
CA ALA A 574 -25.46 6.58 14.02
C ALA A 574 -25.71 5.58 15.16
N ASP A 575 -26.98 5.21 15.38
CA ASP A 575 -27.35 4.25 16.44
C ASP A 575 -26.97 2.81 16.05
N ALA A 576 -26.96 2.53 14.75
CA ALA A 576 -26.64 1.20 14.22
C ALA A 576 -25.14 0.87 14.34
N ALA A 577 -24.25 1.87 14.18
CA ALA A 577 -22.80 1.68 14.30
C ALA A 577 -22.39 1.32 15.74
N ASN A 578 -23.12 1.84 16.73
CA ASN A 578 -22.87 1.54 18.15
C ASN A 578 -23.37 0.14 18.55
N SER A 579 -24.43 -0.37 17.92
CA SER A 579 -24.98 -1.69 18.26
C SER A 579 -24.15 -2.85 17.68
N ALA A 580 -23.55 -2.68 16.50
CA ALA A 580 -22.69 -3.71 15.89
C ALA A 580 -21.36 -3.85 16.66
N GLY A 581 -20.81 -2.74 17.15
CA GLY A 581 -19.57 -2.74 17.94
C GLY A 581 -19.73 -3.44 19.30
N SER A 582 -20.94 -3.46 19.86
CA SER A 582 -21.18 -4.10 21.16
C SER A 582 -21.30 -5.62 21.08
N ARG A 583 -21.61 -6.18 19.90
CA ARG A 583 -21.88 -7.63 19.73
C ARG A 583 -20.62 -8.50 19.64
N LEU A 584 -19.45 -7.89 19.43
CA LEU A 584 -18.18 -8.60 19.43
C LEU A 584 -17.26 -8.19 20.59
N LYS A 585 -17.80 -7.50 21.60
CA LYS A 585 -17.00 -7.13 22.78
C LYS A 585 -16.66 -8.38 23.61
N ILE A 586 -15.43 -8.76 23.54
CA ILE A 586 -14.85 -9.74 24.44
C ILE A 586 -14.72 -9.04 25.80
N LYS A 587 -15.50 -9.48 26.79
CA LYS A 587 -15.41 -8.94 28.14
C LYS A 587 -14.07 -9.36 28.74
N GLY A 588 -13.13 -8.45 28.79
CA GLY A 588 -11.88 -8.63 29.53
C GLY A 588 -12.18 -8.55 31.04
N ASN A 589 -11.57 -9.41 31.78
CA ASN A 589 -11.64 -9.41 33.25
C ASN A 589 -10.99 -8.11 33.77
N PRO A 590 -11.70 -7.30 34.61
CA PRO A 590 -11.18 -6.00 35.03
C PRO A 590 -10.06 -6.02 36.07
N LYS A 591 -9.45 -7.18 36.34
CA LYS A 591 -8.47 -7.31 37.45
C LYS A 591 -7.00 -7.10 37.07
N ASN A 592 -6.66 -6.33 36.00
CA ASN A 592 -5.27 -5.96 35.80
C ASN A 592 -5.14 -4.51 35.33
N LYS A 593 -5.40 -3.59 36.26
CA LYS A 593 -5.00 -2.20 36.12
C LYS A 593 -4.02 -1.87 37.24
N GLU A 594 -2.78 -2.29 37.09
CA GLU A 594 -1.65 -1.67 37.80
C GLU A 594 -0.35 -2.01 37.07
N GLY A 595 0.32 -0.98 36.63
CA GLY A 595 1.75 -1.08 36.26
C GLY A 595 2.10 -0.81 34.81
N CYS A 596 2.61 0.37 34.56
CA CYS A 596 3.34 0.94 33.40
C CYS A 596 2.48 1.37 32.24
#